data_dedf062343cde25c0d36bb4217e9dce7
#
_entry.id   dedf062343cde25c0d36bb4217e9dce7
#
_cell.length_a   1.000
_cell.length_b   1.000
_cell.length_c   1.000
_cell.angle_alpha   90.00
_cell.angle_beta   90.00
_cell.angle_gamma   90.00
#
_symmetry.space_group_name_H-M   'P 1'
#
loop_
_entity.id
_entity.type
_entity.pdbx_description
1 polymer ?
#
loop_
_entity_poly.entity_id
_entity_poly.type
_entity_poly.pdbx_seq_one_letter_code
_entity_poly.pdbx_strand_id
1 'polypeptide(L)'
;MRESLTYETGLREECGVFGMFDLEGGDVARDMYYGLSALQHRGQESCGIAVCDTNGPKGVVNCYKGLGLVNEVFHEETLKRLGGNLGVGHVRYSTTGSSTIENTQPLVLKYFKGTLCLAHNGNLVNAFEMRRQLEETGAIFQTTMEIGRASCR
;
A
#
# COMPACT_ATOMS: atom_id res chain seq x y z
N MET A 1 24.95 38.25 -8.49
CA MET A 1 24.29 37.68 -7.33
C MET A 1 24.09 36.19 -7.62
N ARG A 2 24.86 35.32 -7.04
CA ARG A 2 24.69 33.83 -7.19
C ARG A 2 23.72 33.40 -6.10
N GLU A 3 22.52 32.99 -6.49
CA GLU A 3 21.63 32.26 -5.58
C GLU A 3 22.31 30.95 -5.19
N SER A 4 22.61 30.82 -3.91
CA SER A 4 23.07 29.56 -3.34
C SER A 4 21.87 28.62 -3.28
N LEU A 5 21.80 27.64 -4.17
CA LEU A 5 20.93 26.48 -4.04
C LEU A 5 21.42 25.71 -2.80
N THR A 6 20.80 25.97 -1.67
CA THR A 6 20.92 25.11 -0.49
C THR A 6 20.15 23.83 -0.79
N TYR A 7 20.88 22.79 -1.19
CA TYR A 7 20.34 21.43 -1.15
C TYR A 7 20.10 21.07 0.30
N GLU A 8 18.85 20.99 0.71
CA GLU A 8 18.50 20.35 1.98
C GLU A 8 18.82 18.87 1.87
N THR A 9 19.97 18.48 2.42
CA THR A 9 20.43 17.08 2.51
C THR A 9 19.82 16.35 3.71
N GLY A 10 18.54 16.60 4.02
CA GLY A 10 17.79 15.88 5.05
C GLY A 10 17.14 14.62 4.48
N LEU A 11 17.24 13.50 5.19
CA LEU A 11 16.39 12.33 4.94
C LEU A 11 14.93 12.78 5.02
N ARG A 12 14.19 12.75 3.90
CA ARG A 12 12.76 13.00 3.90
C ARG A 12 12.05 11.72 4.28
N GLU A 13 11.27 11.79 5.33
CA GLU A 13 10.41 10.68 5.74
C GLU A 13 9.17 10.66 4.83
N GLU A 14 9.09 9.63 4.00
CA GLU A 14 8.01 9.47 3.02
C GLU A 14 7.44 8.06 3.11
N CYS A 15 6.11 7.96 3.16
CA CYS A 15 5.34 6.73 3.29
C CYS A 15 5.69 5.88 4.53
N GLY A 16 4.79 4.99 4.91
CA GLY A 16 4.98 4.00 5.97
C GLY A 16 4.36 2.67 5.57
N VAL A 17 5.10 1.58 5.77
CA VAL A 17 4.61 0.21 5.62
C VAL A 17 4.59 -0.45 6.98
N PHE A 18 3.51 -1.14 7.29
CA PHE A 18 3.37 -1.94 8.50
C PHE A 18 2.82 -3.33 8.15
N GLY A 19 3.37 -4.36 8.74
CA GLY A 19 2.90 -5.74 8.56
C GLY A 19 2.83 -6.46 9.90
N MET A 20 1.83 -7.32 10.04
CA MET A 20 1.63 -8.11 11.26
C MET A 20 1.11 -9.50 10.93
N PHE A 21 1.60 -10.48 11.66
CA PHE A 21 1.11 -11.84 11.63
C PHE A 21 0.95 -12.37 13.05
N ASP A 22 -0.28 -12.73 13.41
CA ASP A 22 -0.59 -13.39 14.66
C ASP A 22 -0.58 -14.91 14.45
N LEU A 23 0.39 -15.60 15.10
CA LEU A 23 0.58 -17.04 14.98
C LEU A 23 -0.50 -17.85 15.73
N GLU A 24 -1.17 -17.24 16.69
CA GLU A 24 -2.24 -17.86 17.47
C GLU A 24 -3.60 -17.73 16.76
N GLY A 25 -3.66 -16.97 15.65
CA GLY A 25 -4.86 -16.79 14.83
C GLY A 25 -5.76 -15.67 15.28
N GLY A 26 -5.29 -14.75 16.13
CA GLY A 26 -6.00 -13.56 16.56
C GLY A 26 -6.19 -12.54 15.43
N ASP A 27 -7.22 -11.71 15.53
CA ASP A 27 -7.53 -10.68 14.55
C ASP A 27 -6.55 -9.50 14.68
N VAL A 28 -5.83 -9.20 13.59
CA VAL A 28 -4.79 -8.15 13.55
C VAL A 28 -5.29 -6.78 13.08
N ALA A 29 -6.54 -6.64 12.66
CA ALA A 29 -7.03 -5.40 12.03
C ALA A 29 -6.87 -4.16 12.93
N ARG A 30 -7.13 -4.31 14.22
CA ARG A 30 -7.01 -3.21 15.20
C ARG A 30 -5.56 -2.83 15.46
N ASP A 31 -4.68 -3.81 15.56
CA ASP A 31 -3.25 -3.58 15.76
C ASP A 31 -2.61 -2.95 14.50
N MET A 32 -3.08 -3.37 13.31
CA MET A 32 -2.73 -2.72 12.05
C MET A 32 -3.13 -1.23 12.03
N TYR A 33 -4.35 -0.91 12.50
CA TYR A 33 -4.79 0.47 12.64
C TYR A 33 -3.87 1.29 13.56
N TYR A 34 -3.52 0.77 14.73
CA TYR A 34 -2.61 1.46 15.64
C TYR A 34 -1.20 1.59 15.07
N GLY A 35 -0.69 0.55 14.39
CA GLY A 35 0.60 0.59 13.72
C GLY A 35 0.66 1.67 12.63
N LEU A 36 -0.39 1.77 11.79
CA LEU A 36 -0.48 2.83 10.78
C LEU A 36 -0.68 4.22 11.40
N SER A 37 -1.44 4.34 12.48
CA SER A 37 -1.61 5.59 13.21
C SER A 37 -0.28 6.12 13.77
N ALA A 38 0.57 5.22 14.28
CA ALA A 38 1.91 5.56 14.72
C ALA A 38 2.83 6.01 13.56
N LEU A 39 2.58 5.53 12.34
CA LEU A 39 3.30 5.90 11.11
C LEU A 39 2.66 7.09 10.37
N GLN A 40 1.58 7.69 10.87
CA GLN A 40 0.82 8.73 10.18
C GLN A 40 1.66 9.96 9.79
N HIS A 41 2.67 10.30 10.59
CA HIS A 41 3.60 11.40 10.30
C HIS A 41 4.38 11.19 8.99
N ARG A 42 4.50 9.96 8.51
CA ARG A 42 5.18 9.60 7.26
C ARG A 42 4.30 9.70 6.02
N GLY A 43 2.97 9.67 6.16
CA GLY A 43 2.06 9.73 5.01
C GLY A 43 0.67 10.19 5.41
N GLN A 44 0.18 11.26 4.77
CA GLN A 44 -1.07 11.92 5.13
C GLN A 44 -2.09 11.99 4.00
N GLU A 45 -1.78 11.43 2.82
CA GLU A 45 -2.66 11.53 1.65
C GLU A 45 -3.64 10.40 1.53
N SER A 46 -3.18 9.20 1.81
CA SER A 46 -4.02 8.01 1.74
C SER A 46 -3.47 6.90 2.62
N CYS A 47 -4.33 5.99 3.01
CA CYS A 47 -3.95 4.81 3.77
C CYS A 47 -4.80 3.61 3.39
N GLY A 48 -4.29 2.42 3.70
CA GLY A 48 -4.98 1.18 3.43
C GLY A 48 -4.49 0.04 4.31
N ILE A 49 -5.37 -0.92 4.55
CA ILE A 49 -5.11 -2.17 5.26
C ILE A 49 -5.69 -3.31 4.44
N ALA A 50 -4.90 -4.35 4.24
CA ALA A 50 -5.34 -5.63 3.69
C ALA A 50 -5.05 -6.73 4.71
N VAL A 51 -6.03 -7.57 4.98
CA VAL A 51 -5.94 -8.66 5.97
C VAL A 51 -6.47 -9.94 5.35
N CYS A 52 -5.86 -11.07 5.68
CA CYS A 52 -6.37 -12.39 5.37
C CYS A 52 -6.32 -13.30 6.59
N ASP A 53 -7.21 -14.28 6.61
CA ASP A 53 -7.16 -15.38 7.55
C ASP A 53 -6.37 -16.53 6.93
N THR A 54 -5.21 -16.87 7.54
CA THR A 54 -4.34 -17.95 7.04
C THR A 54 -4.94 -19.34 7.26
N ASN A 55 -5.92 -19.47 8.17
CA ASN A 55 -6.69 -20.69 8.43
C ASN A 55 -8.02 -20.71 7.66
N GLY A 56 -8.38 -19.61 7.02
CA GLY A 56 -9.61 -19.43 6.26
C GLY A 56 -9.51 -19.88 4.79
N PRO A 57 -10.51 -19.53 3.98
CA PRO A 57 -10.54 -19.87 2.57
C PRO A 57 -9.35 -19.26 1.81
N LYS A 58 -8.66 -20.08 1.02
CA LYS A 58 -7.49 -19.65 0.25
C LYS A 58 -7.84 -18.53 -0.73
N GLY A 59 -6.97 -17.52 -0.79
CA GLY A 59 -7.08 -16.40 -1.72
C GLY A 59 -8.10 -15.33 -1.33
N VAL A 60 -8.76 -15.46 -0.18
CA VAL A 60 -9.65 -14.44 0.36
C VAL A 60 -8.82 -13.41 1.12
N VAL A 61 -8.92 -12.16 0.70
CA VAL A 61 -8.30 -11.01 1.34
C VAL A 61 -9.35 -9.93 1.49
N ASN A 62 -9.50 -9.42 2.70
CA ASN A 62 -10.30 -8.26 3.02
C ASN A 62 -9.40 -7.02 2.94
N CYS A 63 -9.76 -6.05 2.11
CA CYS A 63 -8.99 -4.84 1.94
C CYS A 63 -9.90 -3.61 2.04
N TYR A 64 -9.47 -2.64 2.81
CA TYR A 64 -10.08 -1.31 2.83
C TYR A 64 -9.00 -0.25 2.72
N LYS A 65 -9.25 0.77 1.90
CA LYS A 65 -8.33 1.87 1.67
C LYS A 65 -9.09 3.13 1.30
N GLY A 66 -8.51 4.28 1.61
CA GLY A 66 -9.12 5.57 1.36
C GLY A 66 -8.11 6.70 1.26
N LEU A 67 -8.58 7.82 0.75
CA LEU A 67 -7.85 9.09 0.78
C LEU A 67 -8.10 9.75 2.14
N GLY A 68 -7.05 10.32 2.73
CA GLY A 68 -7.10 10.96 4.04
C GLY A 68 -6.28 10.24 5.11
N LEU A 69 -6.44 10.70 6.34
CA LEU A 69 -5.74 10.18 7.51
C LEU A 69 -6.30 8.83 7.98
N VAL A 70 -5.50 8.07 8.71
CA VAL A 70 -5.89 6.74 9.21
C VAL A 70 -7.18 6.78 10.03
N ASN A 71 -7.33 7.78 10.90
CA ASN A 71 -8.53 7.96 11.71
C ASN A 71 -9.76 8.48 10.94
N GLU A 72 -9.56 9.05 9.75
CA GLU A 72 -10.65 9.47 8.86
C GLU A 72 -11.16 8.31 8.01
N VAL A 73 -10.23 7.43 7.57
CA VAL A 73 -10.52 6.31 6.69
C VAL A 73 -11.03 5.09 7.45
N PHE A 74 -10.46 4.81 8.63
CA PHE A 74 -10.80 3.61 9.40
C PHE A 74 -11.64 3.93 10.62
N HIS A 75 -12.85 3.40 10.65
CA HIS A 75 -13.77 3.42 11.76
C HIS A 75 -14.00 2.01 12.30
N GLU A 76 -14.58 1.87 13.47
CA GLU A 76 -14.84 0.59 14.14
C GLU A 76 -15.56 -0.41 13.22
N GLU A 77 -16.56 0.04 12.46
CA GLU A 77 -17.30 -0.81 11.52
C GLU A 77 -16.43 -1.30 10.34
N THR A 78 -15.51 -0.47 9.87
CA THR A 78 -14.58 -0.82 8.81
C THR A 78 -13.58 -1.87 9.29
N LEU A 79 -13.04 -1.67 10.50
CA LEU A 79 -12.09 -2.61 11.11
C LEU A 79 -12.71 -3.98 11.35
N LYS A 80 -13.97 -4.05 11.78
CA LYS A 80 -14.71 -5.32 11.95
C LYS A 80 -14.84 -6.14 10.65
N ARG A 81 -14.75 -5.50 9.47
CA ARG A 81 -14.79 -6.17 8.17
C ARG A 81 -13.44 -6.68 7.70
N LEU A 82 -12.36 -6.30 8.39
CA LEU A 82 -10.99 -6.66 8.05
C LEU A 82 -10.48 -7.87 8.85
N GLY A 83 -11.36 -8.79 9.22
CA GLY A 83 -10.99 -9.96 10.04
C GLY A 83 -9.92 -10.84 9.42
N GLY A 84 -9.01 -11.33 10.24
CA GLY A 84 -7.92 -12.24 9.89
C GLY A 84 -6.65 -12.00 10.70
N ASN A 85 -5.71 -12.95 10.59
CA ASN A 85 -4.50 -12.99 11.42
C ASN A 85 -3.21 -12.58 10.72
N LEU A 86 -3.27 -12.24 9.43
CA LEU A 86 -2.13 -11.73 8.66
C LEU A 86 -2.55 -10.45 7.93
N GLY A 87 -1.83 -9.35 8.18
CA GLY A 87 -2.14 -8.06 7.61
C GLY A 87 -0.93 -7.31 7.05
N VAL A 88 -1.17 -6.48 6.04
CA VAL A 88 -0.26 -5.47 5.53
C VAL A 88 -0.99 -4.14 5.38
N GLY A 89 -0.35 -3.06 5.78
CA GLY A 89 -0.90 -1.72 5.71
C GLY A 89 0.11 -0.70 5.21
N HIS A 90 -0.41 0.42 4.73
CA HIS A 90 0.39 1.50 4.15
C HIS A 90 -0.23 2.86 4.45
N VAL A 91 0.62 3.84 4.75
CA VAL A 91 0.31 5.27 4.72
C VAL A 91 1.15 5.93 3.63
N ARG A 92 0.50 6.71 2.75
CA ARG A 92 1.12 7.25 1.56
C ARG A 92 1.41 8.74 1.72
N TYR A 93 2.61 9.12 1.27
CA TYR A 93 3.00 10.48 0.93
C TYR A 93 3.35 10.51 -0.57
N SER A 94 2.77 11.42 -1.35
CA SER A 94 3.02 11.48 -2.80
C SER A 94 4.38 12.05 -3.12
N THR A 95 5.22 11.21 -3.66
CA THR A 95 6.43 11.65 -4.36
C THR A 95 6.26 11.52 -5.88
N THR A 96 5.50 10.52 -6.31
CA THR A 96 5.21 10.22 -7.70
C THR A 96 3.80 9.66 -7.85
N GLY A 97 3.16 9.95 -8.98
CA GLY A 97 1.79 9.51 -9.29
C GLY A 97 0.72 10.42 -8.68
N SER A 98 -0.49 10.35 -9.24
CA SER A 98 -1.64 11.14 -8.75
C SER A 98 -2.15 10.61 -7.42
N SER A 99 -2.69 11.52 -6.58
CA SER A 99 -3.37 11.18 -5.31
C SER A 99 -4.78 10.66 -5.62
N THR A 100 -4.85 9.43 -6.14
CA THR A 100 -6.10 8.74 -6.47
C THR A 100 -6.21 7.44 -5.69
N ILE A 101 -7.43 6.94 -5.57
CA ILE A 101 -7.71 5.71 -4.82
C ILE A 101 -7.03 4.48 -5.46
N GLU A 102 -6.82 4.48 -6.77
CA GLU A 102 -6.14 3.42 -7.51
C GLU A 102 -4.68 3.30 -7.09
N ASN A 103 -4.05 4.42 -6.74
CA ASN A 103 -2.66 4.48 -6.27
C ASN A 103 -2.52 4.26 -4.76
N THR A 104 -3.63 4.13 -4.04
CA THR A 104 -3.59 3.83 -2.60
C THR A 104 -3.19 2.38 -2.39
N GLN A 105 -2.22 2.17 -1.52
CA GLN A 105 -1.72 0.84 -1.16
C GLN A 105 -2.41 0.34 0.14
N PRO A 106 -2.45 -0.98 0.38
CA PRO A 106 -1.85 -2.07 -0.39
C PRO A 106 -2.52 -2.30 -1.74
N LEU A 107 -1.74 -2.75 -2.73
CA LEU A 107 -2.26 -3.28 -3.99
C LEU A 107 -2.68 -4.73 -3.78
N VAL A 108 -3.92 -5.04 -4.15
CA VAL A 108 -4.47 -6.40 -4.05
C VAL A 108 -4.67 -6.95 -5.46
N LEU A 109 -3.89 -7.94 -5.83
CA LEU A 109 -3.86 -8.52 -7.16
C LEU A 109 -4.30 -9.98 -7.10
N LYS A 110 -5.34 -10.32 -7.84
CA LYS A 110 -5.82 -11.71 -7.99
C LYS A 110 -5.20 -12.32 -9.24
N TYR A 111 -4.64 -13.52 -9.10
CA TYR A 111 -4.07 -14.27 -10.20
C TYR A 111 -4.22 -15.77 -9.97
N PHE A 112 -3.77 -16.63 -10.91
CA PHE A 112 -4.04 -18.06 -10.87
C PHE A 112 -3.50 -18.81 -9.65
N LYS A 113 -2.46 -18.27 -8.97
CA LYS A 113 -1.90 -18.87 -7.73
C LYS A 113 -2.59 -18.36 -6.45
N GLY A 114 -3.51 -17.39 -6.55
CA GLY A 114 -4.22 -16.82 -5.40
C GLY A 114 -4.27 -15.30 -5.41
N THR A 115 -4.13 -14.70 -4.24
CA THR A 115 -4.14 -13.25 -4.06
C THR A 115 -2.77 -12.78 -3.54
N LEU A 116 -2.21 -11.76 -4.18
CA LEU A 116 -1.02 -11.06 -3.75
C LEU A 116 -1.40 -9.70 -3.21
N CYS A 117 -0.98 -9.40 -1.97
CA CYS A 117 -1.05 -8.05 -1.41
C CYS A 117 0.35 -7.46 -1.36
N LEU A 118 0.51 -6.25 -1.89
CA LEU A 118 1.80 -5.58 -1.99
C LEU A 118 1.70 -4.16 -1.47
N ALA A 119 2.58 -3.81 -0.53
CA ALA A 119 2.84 -2.45 -0.09
C ALA A 119 4.32 -2.14 -0.23
N HIS A 120 4.65 -0.92 -0.64
CA HIS A 120 6.00 -0.54 -1.01
C HIS A 120 6.27 0.91 -0.64
N ASN A 121 7.40 1.14 0.00
CA ASN A 121 8.00 2.46 0.20
C ASN A 121 9.23 2.55 -0.68
N GLY A 122 9.26 3.51 -1.57
CA GLY A 122 10.39 3.75 -2.45
C GLY A 122 9.96 4.18 -3.84
N ASN A 123 10.95 4.38 -4.69
CA ASN A 123 10.76 4.79 -6.07
C ASN A 123 11.84 4.13 -6.95
N LEU A 124 11.41 3.50 -8.04
CA LEU A 124 12.32 2.91 -9.01
C LEU A 124 12.85 4.00 -9.93
N VAL A 125 14.17 4.19 -9.99
CA VAL A 125 14.81 5.21 -10.84
C VAL A 125 14.59 4.98 -12.33
N ASN A 126 14.37 3.73 -12.74
CA ASN A 126 14.11 3.31 -14.11
C ASN A 126 12.67 2.82 -14.34
N ALA A 127 11.72 3.26 -13.50
CA ALA A 127 10.32 2.83 -13.54
C ALA A 127 9.69 3.00 -14.93
N PHE A 128 9.92 4.12 -15.58
CA PHE A 128 9.36 4.42 -16.90
C PHE A 128 9.86 3.45 -17.99
N GLU A 129 11.16 3.18 -18.01
CA GLU A 129 11.77 2.26 -18.97
C GLU A 129 11.29 0.82 -18.76
N MET A 130 11.26 0.37 -17.49
CA MET A 130 10.77 -0.96 -17.15
C MET A 130 9.29 -1.11 -17.48
N ARG A 131 8.47 -0.09 -17.19
CA ARG A 131 7.05 -0.08 -17.52
C ARG A 131 6.86 -0.25 -19.03
N ARG A 132 7.53 0.56 -19.84
CA ARG A 132 7.47 0.50 -21.30
C ARG A 132 7.84 -0.89 -21.84
N GLN A 133 8.96 -1.45 -21.38
CA GLN A 133 9.39 -2.80 -21.78
C GLN A 133 8.33 -3.87 -21.44
N LEU A 134 7.70 -3.76 -20.27
CA LEU A 134 6.64 -4.69 -19.86
C LEU A 134 5.37 -4.51 -20.69
N GLU A 135 4.98 -3.29 -21.01
CA GLU A 135 3.83 -2.98 -21.87
C GLU A 135 4.03 -3.54 -23.29
N GLU A 136 5.24 -3.44 -23.83
CA GLU A 136 5.61 -4.03 -25.13
C GLU A 136 5.48 -5.58 -25.14
N THR A 137 5.57 -6.23 -23.97
CA THR A 137 5.31 -7.68 -23.81
C THR A 137 3.85 -8.00 -23.47
N GLY A 138 2.95 -7.01 -23.48
CA GLY A 138 1.53 -7.18 -23.22
C GLY A 138 1.13 -7.06 -21.75
N ALA A 139 1.97 -6.47 -20.89
CA ALA A 139 1.58 -6.15 -19.53
C ALA A 139 0.62 -4.96 -19.51
N ILE A 140 -0.39 -5.03 -18.61
CA ILE A 140 -1.34 -3.95 -18.38
C ILE A 140 -1.10 -3.40 -16.97
N PHE A 141 -1.04 -2.07 -16.86
CA PHE A 141 -0.92 -1.38 -15.58
C PHE A 141 -2.23 -0.69 -15.23
N GLN A 142 -2.76 -0.96 -14.04
CA GLN A 142 -4.00 -0.35 -13.53
C GLN A 142 -3.74 0.90 -12.69
N THR A 143 -2.48 1.18 -12.36
CA THR A 143 -2.06 2.33 -11.57
C THR A 143 -1.01 3.13 -12.30
N THR A 144 -0.83 4.38 -11.90
CA THR A 144 0.28 5.23 -12.39
C THR A 144 1.57 4.99 -11.60
N MET A 145 1.54 4.15 -10.56
CA MET A 145 2.70 3.78 -9.76
C MET A 145 3.50 2.67 -10.44
N GLU A 146 4.79 2.60 -10.11
CA GLU A 146 5.73 1.64 -10.67
C GLU A 146 5.42 0.19 -10.32
N ILE A 147 4.74 -0.07 -9.19
CA ILE A 147 4.43 -1.44 -8.72
C ILE A 147 3.06 -1.95 -9.19
N GLY A 148 2.25 -1.11 -9.82
CA GLY A 148 0.88 -1.44 -10.22
C GLY A 148 0.77 -2.20 -11.53
N ARG A 149 1.22 -3.47 -11.60
CA ARG A 149 1.08 -4.32 -12.78
C ARG A 149 -0.10 -5.28 -12.65
N ALA A 150 -1.04 -5.26 -13.59
CA ALA A 150 -1.95 -6.36 -13.85
C ALA A 150 -1.54 -7.06 -15.17
N SER A 151 -1.29 -8.34 -15.14
CA SER A 151 -0.98 -9.15 -16.31
C SER A 151 -2.19 -10.01 -16.66
N CYS A 152 -2.76 -9.81 -17.84
CA CYS A 152 -3.66 -10.77 -18.47
C CYS A 152 -2.84 -11.68 -19.39
N ARG A 153 -2.42 -12.82 -18.90
CA ARG A 153 -2.01 -14.00 -19.67
C ARG A 153 -2.50 -15.25 -18.99
#